data_251daade89b70e86387b3a5ab5c47627
#
_entry.id   251daade89b70e86387b3a5ab5c47627
#
_cell.length_a   1.000
_cell.length_b   1.000
_cell.length_c   1.000
_cell.angle_alpha   90.00
_cell.angle_beta   90.00
_cell.angle_gamma   90.00
#
_symmetry.space_group_name_H-M   'P 1'
#
loop_
_entity.id
_entity.type
_entity.pdbx_description
1 polymer ?
#
loop_
_entity_poly.entity_id
_entity_poly.type
_entity_poly.pdbx_seq_one_letter_code
_entity_poly.pdbx_strand_id
1 'polypeptide(L)'
;MATKKNTQVLTGYEGLLPDYQIKDRVFILNGNKTPIRAMISVKHTARKPLTYFDGRLNRALRWASNQITPFTDEQDGLVTMEPVVFENGKLFVESWNVNLQKFLMIHPEFNKKFIEFDKEKNASDDVSVMYSQLDAQIAAKDMDIDELEAIARVCMKNKPVSMLTSSELRRDMIIWAKNNPEEFMNLLNDENLKLRNIAVKAIEMNVLHIKADNRTVTWADNKKKNIMVTPFGENVYS
;
A
#
# COMPACT_ATOMS: atom_id res chain seq x y z
N MET A 1 -5.81 48.31 7.30
CA MET A 1 -6.87 47.88 6.34
C MET A 1 -6.88 46.38 6.29
N ALA A 2 -7.88 45.76 6.87
CA ALA A 2 -7.98 44.31 6.96
C ALA A 2 -8.52 43.74 5.64
N THR A 3 -7.74 42.90 4.99
CA THR A 3 -8.14 42.20 3.78
C THR A 3 -9.25 41.21 4.15
N LYS A 4 -10.47 41.46 3.70
CA LYS A 4 -11.61 40.54 3.81
C LYS A 4 -11.23 39.27 3.06
N LYS A 5 -10.97 38.17 3.78
CA LYS A 5 -10.97 36.82 3.22
C LYS A 5 -12.36 36.54 2.68
N ASN A 6 -12.48 36.45 1.36
CA ASN A 6 -13.68 35.98 0.69
C ASN A 6 -13.86 34.47 1.03
N THR A 7 -14.52 34.21 2.13
CA THR A 7 -15.01 32.91 2.48
C THR A 7 -16.25 32.66 1.62
N GLN A 8 -16.09 32.20 0.39
CA GLN A 8 -17.20 31.62 -0.35
C GLN A 8 -17.68 30.39 0.43
N VAL A 9 -18.88 30.52 0.95
CA VAL A 9 -19.60 29.46 1.65
C VAL A 9 -19.80 28.30 0.66
N LEU A 10 -19.01 27.26 0.83
CA LEU A 10 -19.06 26.03 0.03
C LEU A 10 -20.19 25.13 0.57
N THR A 11 -21.41 25.50 0.29
CA THR A 11 -22.60 24.71 0.64
C THR A 11 -22.57 23.36 -0.09
N GLY A 12 -22.67 22.28 0.65
CA GLY A 12 -22.91 20.93 0.15
C GLY A 12 -21.74 19.96 0.02
N TYR A 13 -20.47 20.41 0.17
CA TYR A 13 -19.29 19.57 -0.04
C TYR A 13 -18.44 19.31 1.21
N GLU A 14 -18.72 19.97 2.32
CA GLU A 14 -17.90 19.92 3.55
C GLU A 14 -17.76 18.51 4.14
N GLY A 15 -18.73 17.61 3.84
CA GLY A 15 -18.66 16.23 4.28
C GLY A 15 -18.00 15.26 3.26
N LEU A 16 -17.82 15.68 2.00
CA LEU A 16 -17.33 14.80 0.92
C LEU A 16 -15.81 14.89 0.72
N LEU A 17 -15.24 16.06 0.96
CA LEU A 17 -13.81 16.32 0.82
C LEU A 17 -13.36 17.23 1.99
N PRO A 18 -13.23 16.69 3.22
CA PRO A 18 -12.96 17.49 4.41
C PRO A 18 -11.64 18.26 4.34
N ASP A 19 -10.65 17.72 3.63
CA ASP A 19 -9.31 18.31 3.49
C ASP A 19 -9.11 19.07 2.16
N TYR A 20 -10.21 19.46 1.49
CA TYR A 20 -10.11 20.14 0.22
C TYR A 20 -9.48 21.54 0.37
N GLN A 21 -8.34 21.72 -0.31
CA GLN A 21 -7.65 22.99 -0.41
C GLN A 21 -7.79 23.57 -1.82
N ILE A 22 -8.01 24.87 -1.91
CA ILE A 22 -8.05 25.58 -3.19
C ILE A 22 -6.61 25.80 -3.66
N LYS A 23 -6.20 24.99 -4.64
CA LYS A 23 -4.87 25.05 -5.29
C LYS A 23 -4.98 24.60 -6.75
N ASP A 24 -4.02 24.96 -7.55
CA ASP A 24 -3.87 24.37 -8.88
C ASP A 24 -3.56 22.88 -8.74
N ARG A 25 -4.19 22.08 -9.59
CA ARG A 25 -4.05 20.60 -9.53
C ARG A 25 -3.66 20.04 -10.88
N VAL A 26 -2.83 19.03 -10.84
CA VAL A 26 -2.47 18.24 -12.02
C VAL A 26 -3.00 16.83 -11.82
N PHE A 27 -3.74 16.34 -12.80
CA PHE A 27 -4.15 14.94 -12.84
C PHE A 27 -3.37 14.24 -13.94
N ILE A 28 -2.92 13.01 -13.66
CA ILE A 28 -2.18 12.18 -14.62
C ILE A 28 -2.90 10.86 -14.83
N LEU A 29 -2.82 10.33 -16.05
CA LEU A 29 -3.32 8.99 -16.36
C LEU A 29 -2.42 7.94 -15.70
N ASN A 30 -3.05 6.96 -15.08
CA ASN A 30 -2.36 5.81 -14.52
C ASN A 30 -2.09 4.78 -15.63
N GLY A 31 -0.85 4.29 -15.73
CA GLY A 31 -0.45 3.25 -16.68
C GLY A 31 0.79 3.61 -17.49
N ASN A 32 1.35 2.60 -18.18
CA ASN A 32 2.61 2.72 -18.93
C ASN A 32 2.46 3.38 -20.31
N LYS A 33 1.21 3.64 -20.76
CA LYS A 33 0.95 4.24 -22.07
C LYS A 33 0.26 5.59 -21.87
N THR A 34 0.91 6.65 -22.32
CA THR A 34 0.35 8.00 -22.33
C THR A 34 -0.19 8.32 -23.73
N PRO A 35 -1.49 8.20 -23.99
CA PRO A 35 -2.07 8.61 -25.27
C PRO A 35 -1.93 10.12 -25.46
N ILE A 36 -1.81 10.57 -26.70
CA ILE A 36 -1.74 12.00 -27.05
C ILE A 36 -2.97 12.71 -26.52
N ARG A 37 -4.14 12.09 -26.66
CA ARG A 37 -5.41 12.58 -26.10
C ARG A 37 -6.20 11.42 -25.51
N ALA A 38 -6.68 11.60 -24.29
CA ALA A 38 -7.63 10.68 -23.65
C ALA A 38 -8.78 11.46 -23.04
N MET A 39 -9.99 10.96 -23.22
CA MET A 39 -11.21 11.56 -22.67
C MET A 39 -11.77 10.66 -21.57
N ILE A 40 -12.30 11.27 -20.53
CA ILE A 40 -13.09 10.58 -19.50
C ILE A 40 -14.58 10.86 -19.70
N SER A 41 -15.43 10.04 -19.08
CA SER A 41 -16.87 10.23 -19.11
C SER A 41 -17.26 11.47 -18.31
N VAL A 42 -18.03 12.38 -18.89
CA VAL A 42 -18.44 13.63 -18.25
C VAL A 42 -19.87 13.62 -17.73
N LYS A 43 -20.66 12.59 -18.08
CA LYS A 43 -22.05 12.43 -17.62
C LYS A 43 -22.39 10.98 -17.36
N HIS A 44 -23.35 10.78 -16.48
CA HIS A 44 -23.95 9.47 -16.23
C HIS A 44 -24.73 8.99 -17.46
N THR A 45 -24.52 7.73 -17.82
CA THR A 45 -25.31 7.02 -18.84
C THR A 45 -25.51 5.57 -18.41
N ALA A 46 -26.54 4.91 -18.95
CA ALA A 46 -26.79 3.50 -18.65
C ALA A 46 -25.61 2.58 -19.01
N ARG A 47 -24.86 2.90 -20.09
CA ARG A 47 -23.68 2.13 -20.53
C ARG A 47 -22.41 2.45 -19.74
N LYS A 48 -22.31 3.69 -19.23
CA LYS A 48 -21.17 4.14 -18.41
C LYS A 48 -21.73 4.84 -17.18
N PRO A 49 -22.00 4.09 -16.12
CA PRO A 49 -22.52 4.67 -14.89
C PRO A 49 -21.51 5.61 -14.26
N LEU A 50 -21.91 6.86 -14.08
CA LEU A 50 -21.13 7.88 -13.41
C LEU A 50 -21.90 8.32 -12.18
N THR A 51 -21.71 7.63 -11.08
CA THR A 51 -22.42 7.84 -9.82
C THR A 51 -21.44 7.90 -8.67
N TYR A 52 -21.80 8.64 -7.65
CA TYR A 52 -21.09 8.75 -6.40
C TYR A 52 -22.03 8.42 -5.24
N PHE A 53 -21.60 7.57 -4.30
CA PHE A 53 -22.34 7.24 -3.11
C PHE A 53 -21.95 8.22 -1.98
N ASP A 54 -22.89 9.03 -1.53
CA ASP A 54 -22.65 10.05 -0.48
C ASP A 54 -22.87 9.54 0.95
N GLY A 55 -22.96 8.21 1.13
CA GLY A 55 -23.30 7.57 2.40
C GLY A 55 -24.79 7.30 2.61
N ARG A 56 -25.66 7.87 1.75
CA ARG A 56 -27.12 7.69 1.79
C ARG A 56 -27.68 7.25 0.43
N LEU A 57 -27.31 7.93 -0.63
CA LEU A 57 -27.85 7.73 -1.97
C LEU A 57 -26.73 7.68 -3.01
N ASN A 58 -26.98 6.94 -4.08
CA ASN A 58 -26.15 7.00 -5.28
C ASN A 58 -26.59 8.19 -6.14
N ARG A 59 -25.78 9.24 -6.18
CA ARG A 59 -26.07 10.46 -6.92
C ARG A 59 -25.37 10.42 -8.28
N ALA A 60 -26.08 10.81 -9.33
CA ALA A 60 -25.52 10.88 -10.68
C ALA A 60 -24.63 12.11 -10.83
N LEU A 61 -23.47 11.92 -11.46
CA LEU A 61 -22.51 12.97 -11.74
C LEU A 61 -22.60 13.46 -13.17
N ARG A 62 -22.42 14.77 -13.36
CA ARG A 62 -22.31 15.42 -14.65
C ARG A 62 -21.39 16.63 -14.55
N TRP A 63 -20.36 16.68 -15.41
CA TRP A 63 -19.52 17.85 -15.54
C TRP A 63 -20.15 18.87 -16.49
N ALA A 64 -20.20 20.11 -16.05
CA ALA A 64 -20.59 21.26 -16.85
C ALA A 64 -19.81 22.50 -16.43
N SER A 65 -19.34 23.27 -17.42
CA SER A 65 -18.50 24.44 -17.18
C SER A 65 -19.24 25.61 -16.52
N ASN A 66 -20.53 25.69 -16.74
CA ASN A 66 -21.40 26.75 -16.20
C ASN A 66 -22.14 26.37 -14.92
N GLN A 67 -21.78 25.27 -14.26
CA GLN A 67 -22.39 24.80 -13.02
C GLN A 67 -21.38 24.82 -11.86
N ILE A 68 -21.89 25.03 -10.65
CA ILE A 68 -21.07 25.09 -9.44
C ILE A 68 -20.91 23.73 -8.71
N THR A 69 -21.73 22.76 -9.10
CA THR A 69 -21.79 21.42 -8.50
C THR A 69 -21.72 20.33 -9.58
N PRO A 70 -21.05 19.19 -9.34
CA PRO A 70 -21.05 18.07 -10.27
C PRO A 70 -22.25 17.12 -10.10
N PHE A 71 -23.13 17.35 -9.13
CA PHE A 71 -24.31 16.51 -8.92
C PHE A 71 -25.46 16.95 -9.81
N THR A 72 -26.01 16.02 -10.57
CA THR A 72 -27.06 16.30 -11.55
C THR A 72 -28.35 16.85 -10.92
N ASP A 73 -28.67 16.42 -9.72
CA ASP A 73 -29.85 16.82 -8.95
C ASP A 73 -29.78 18.26 -8.41
N GLU A 74 -28.59 18.85 -8.35
CA GLU A 74 -28.34 20.22 -7.90
C GLU A 74 -28.09 21.20 -9.05
N GLN A 75 -28.04 20.73 -10.29
CA GLN A 75 -27.75 21.54 -11.47
C GLN A 75 -29.01 22.13 -12.08
N ASP A 76 -28.86 23.33 -12.62
CA ASP A 76 -29.92 23.99 -13.41
C ASP A 76 -30.22 23.24 -14.73
N GLY A 77 -31.38 23.53 -15.35
CA GLY A 77 -31.75 22.96 -16.63
C GLY A 77 -30.87 23.39 -17.81
N LEU A 78 -30.17 24.52 -17.69
CA LEU A 78 -29.27 25.08 -18.70
C LEU A 78 -27.85 24.64 -18.46
N VAL A 79 -27.43 23.53 -19.03
CA VAL A 79 -26.14 22.90 -18.77
C VAL A 79 -25.25 22.95 -20.00
N THR A 80 -24.07 23.55 -19.88
CA THR A 80 -23.02 23.53 -20.90
C THR A 80 -22.02 22.46 -20.59
N MET A 81 -22.08 21.33 -21.32
CA MET A 81 -21.15 20.22 -21.14
C MET A 81 -19.90 20.45 -21.98
N GLU A 82 -18.74 20.28 -21.37
CA GLU A 82 -17.45 20.30 -22.03
C GLU A 82 -16.73 18.97 -21.86
N PRO A 83 -15.95 18.53 -22.87
CA PRO A 83 -15.15 17.32 -22.72
C PRO A 83 -13.99 17.57 -21.77
N VAL A 84 -13.72 16.60 -20.91
CA VAL A 84 -12.51 16.57 -20.06
C VAL A 84 -11.47 15.74 -20.79
N VAL A 85 -10.40 16.40 -21.24
CA VAL A 85 -9.37 15.80 -22.10
C VAL A 85 -8.03 15.85 -21.39
N PHE A 86 -7.40 14.69 -21.23
CA PHE A 86 -6.01 14.56 -20.83
C PHE A 86 -5.13 14.68 -22.09
N GLU A 87 -4.21 15.62 -22.10
CA GLU A 87 -3.24 15.82 -23.18
C GLU A 87 -1.87 15.26 -22.76
N ASN A 88 -1.30 14.39 -23.58
CA ASN A 88 -0.07 13.67 -23.24
C ASN A 88 -0.11 13.02 -21.84
N GLY A 89 -1.30 12.48 -21.49
CA GLY A 89 -1.50 11.82 -20.22
C GLY A 89 -1.68 12.76 -19.01
N LYS A 90 -1.75 14.08 -19.20
CA LYS A 90 -1.89 15.07 -18.12
C LYS A 90 -3.09 15.97 -18.34
N LEU A 91 -3.68 16.39 -17.22
CA LEU A 91 -4.74 17.40 -17.19
C LEU A 91 -4.38 18.42 -16.09
N PHE A 92 -4.17 19.66 -16.47
CA PHE A 92 -4.00 20.76 -15.53
C PHE A 92 -5.36 21.41 -15.26
N VAL A 93 -5.66 21.62 -13.99
CA VAL A 93 -6.90 22.28 -13.55
C VAL A 93 -6.56 23.41 -12.60
N GLU A 94 -6.85 24.60 -12.99
CA GLU A 94 -6.58 25.82 -12.24
C GLU A 94 -7.43 25.90 -10.95
N SER A 95 -6.94 26.62 -9.96
CA SER A 95 -7.54 26.75 -8.63
C SER A 95 -8.95 27.39 -8.64
N TRP A 96 -9.26 28.21 -9.64
CA TRP A 96 -10.60 28.81 -9.77
C TRP A 96 -11.65 27.79 -10.27
N ASN A 97 -11.24 26.73 -10.98
CA ASN A 97 -12.15 25.72 -11.50
C ASN A 97 -12.42 24.62 -10.45
N VAL A 98 -12.95 25.06 -9.32
CA VAL A 98 -13.23 24.21 -8.15
C VAL A 98 -14.19 23.06 -8.49
N ASN A 99 -15.19 23.34 -9.35
CA ASN A 99 -16.18 22.33 -9.74
C ASN A 99 -15.54 21.17 -10.53
N LEU A 100 -14.63 21.47 -11.47
CA LEU A 100 -13.92 20.42 -12.21
C LEU A 100 -13.01 19.63 -11.30
N GLN A 101 -12.28 20.28 -10.39
CA GLN A 101 -11.44 19.61 -9.42
C GLN A 101 -12.24 18.62 -8.56
N LYS A 102 -13.37 19.06 -8.01
CA LYS A 102 -14.25 18.21 -7.21
C LYS A 102 -14.85 17.07 -8.04
N PHE A 103 -15.33 17.36 -9.26
CA PHE A 103 -15.81 16.33 -10.17
C PHE A 103 -14.77 15.23 -10.40
N LEU A 104 -13.52 15.61 -10.66
CA LEU A 104 -12.44 14.65 -10.88
C LEU A 104 -12.13 13.83 -9.63
N MET A 105 -12.13 14.44 -8.44
CA MET A 105 -11.81 13.75 -7.18
C MET A 105 -12.88 12.73 -6.76
N ILE A 106 -14.17 13.00 -7.07
CA ILE A 106 -15.27 12.06 -6.77
C ILE A 106 -15.60 11.13 -7.94
N HIS A 107 -14.89 11.24 -9.07
CA HIS A 107 -15.13 10.42 -10.26
C HIS A 107 -14.84 8.94 -9.98
N PRO A 108 -15.68 7.98 -10.41
CA PRO A 108 -15.47 6.54 -10.17
C PRO A 108 -14.19 5.96 -10.77
N GLU A 109 -13.57 6.65 -11.74
CA GLU A 109 -12.31 6.29 -12.36
C GLU A 109 -11.09 6.94 -11.65
N PHE A 110 -11.31 7.81 -10.66
CA PHE A 110 -10.26 8.39 -9.83
C PHE A 110 -9.54 7.27 -9.04
N ASN A 111 -8.23 7.38 -8.89
CA ASN A 111 -7.33 6.35 -8.34
C ASN A 111 -7.29 5.01 -9.14
N LYS A 112 -8.03 4.90 -10.25
CA LYS A 112 -8.00 3.74 -11.15
C LYS A 112 -7.37 4.06 -12.48
N LYS A 113 -7.98 4.98 -13.23
CA LYS A 113 -7.49 5.44 -14.54
C LYS A 113 -6.62 6.67 -14.46
N PHE A 114 -6.88 7.55 -13.52
CA PHE A 114 -6.11 8.76 -13.30
C PHE A 114 -5.99 9.06 -11.81
N ILE A 115 -4.91 9.75 -11.45
CA ILE A 115 -4.57 10.14 -10.07
C ILE A 115 -4.23 11.62 -10.05
N GLU A 116 -4.38 12.26 -8.88
CA GLU A 116 -3.82 13.59 -8.65
C GLU A 116 -2.30 13.48 -8.50
N PHE A 117 -1.57 14.30 -9.22
CA PHE A 117 -0.13 14.41 -9.12
C PHE A 117 0.25 15.58 -8.22
N ASP A 118 0.53 15.27 -6.97
CA ASP A 118 1.07 16.21 -6.00
C ASP A 118 2.55 15.91 -5.78
N LYS A 119 3.42 16.80 -6.24
CA LYS A 119 4.89 16.62 -6.14
C LYS A 119 5.36 16.53 -4.70
N GLU A 120 4.80 17.34 -3.82
CA GLU A 120 5.19 17.41 -2.42
C GLU A 120 4.76 16.15 -1.67
N LYS A 121 3.51 15.72 -1.89
CA LYS A 121 2.99 14.49 -1.30
C LYS A 121 3.78 13.27 -1.80
N ASN A 122 4.00 13.15 -3.11
CA ASN A 122 4.76 12.03 -3.67
C ASN A 122 6.20 12.01 -3.13
N ALA A 123 6.86 13.17 -3.05
CA ALA A 123 8.20 13.25 -2.46
C ALA A 123 8.20 12.87 -0.97
N SER A 124 7.19 13.27 -0.20
CA SER A 124 7.03 12.89 1.21
C SER A 124 6.81 11.38 1.37
N ASP A 125 5.94 10.79 0.53
CA ASP A 125 5.68 9.35 0.53
C ASP A 125 6.94 8.56 0.16
N ASP A 126 7.69 8.99 -0.88
CA ASP A 126 8.96 8.39 -1.28
C ASP A 126 10.00 8.45 -0.14
N VAL A 127 10.10 9.59 0.55
CA VAL A 127 11.01 9.77 1.69
C VAL A 127 10.61 8.84 2.84
N SER A 128 9.33 8.68 3.12
CA SER A 128 8.85 7.77 4.17
C SER A 128 9.22 6.31 3.88
N VAL A 129 9.09 5.88 2.63
CA VAL A 129 9.52 4.55 2.19
C VAL A 129 11.04 4.39 2.32
N MET A 130 11.81 5.42 1.95
CA MET A 130 13.28 5.39 2.11
C MET A 130 13.69 5.28 3.57
N TYR A 131 13.03 6.00 4.48
CA TYR A 131 13.30 5.88 5.91
C TYR A 131 12.98 4.47 6.44
N SER A 132 11.84 3.90 6.07
CA SER A 132 11.51 2.52 6.47
C SER A 132 12.57 1.52 5.97
N GLN A 133 13.08 1.70 4.75
CA GLN A 133 14.16 0.86 4.22
C GLN A 133 15.47 1.04 4.99
N LEU A 134 15.82 2.28 5.36
CA LEU A 134 17.03 2.57 6.13
C LEU A 134 16.94 1.97 7.54
N ASP A 135 15.81 2.15 8.22
CA ASP A 135 15.59 1.62 9.56
C ASP A 135 15.71 0.09 9.58
N ALA A 136 15.12 -0.59 8.61
CA ALA A 136 15.25 -2.04 8.47
C ALA A 136 16.69 -2.49 8.20
N GLN A 137 17.44 -1.74 7.38
CA GLN A 137 18.86 -2.04 7.10
C GLN A 137 19.76 -1.79 8.32
N ILE A 138 19.50 -0.72 9.08
CA ILE A 138 20.22 -0.42 10.31
C ILE A 138 19.97 -1.53 11.34
N ALA A 139 18.71 -1.91 11.53
CA ALA A 139 18.35 -3.02 12.41
C ALA A 139 19.07 -4.31 12.01
N ALA A 140 19.06 -4.67 10.70
CA ALA A 140 19.77 -5.85 10.20
C ALA A 140 21.29 -5.78 10.38
N LYS A 141 21.88 -4.58 10.33
CA LYS A 141 23.31 -4.37 10.56
C LYS A 141 23.70 -4.58 12.02
N ASP A 142 22.88 -4.07 12.93
CA ASP A 142 23.19 -4.02 14.38
C ASP A 142 22.79 -5.31 15.10
N MET A 143 22.02 -6.19 14.46
CA MET A 143 21.61 -7.48 14.99
C MET A 143 22.77 -8.46 15.16
N ASP A 144 22.64 -9.32 16.16
CA ASP A 144 23.53 -10.47 16.33
C ASP A 144 23.33 -11.52 15.23
N ILE A 145 24.39 -12.32 15.00
CA ILE A 145 24.38 -13.34 13.92
C ILE A 145 23.31 -14.40 14.18
N ASP A 146 23.10 -14.79 15.45
CA ASP A 146 22.09 -15.78 15.83
C ASP A 146 20.66 -15.30 15.55
N GLU A 147 20.39 -14.03 15.74
CA GLU A 147 19.10 -13.41 15.42
C GLU A 147 18.89 -13.28 13.91
N LEU A 148 19.93 -12.87 13.19
CA LEU A 148 19.91 -12.81 11.72
C LEU A 148 19.66 -14.20 11.12
N GLU A 149 20.27 -15.23 11.68
CA GLU A 149 20.05 -16.61 11.24
C GLU A 149 18.61 -17.06 11.46
N ALA A 150 18.01 -16.67 12.61
CA ALA A 150 16.60 -16.95 12.90
C ALA A 150 15.66 -16.36 11.86
N ILE A 151 15.85 -15.08 11.53
CA ILE A 151 15.06 -14.39 10.49
C ILE A 151 15.32 -15.02 9.12
N ALA A 152 16.59 -15.28 8.78
CA ALA A 152 16.97 -15.86 7.50
C ALA A 152 16.30 -17.22 7.24
N ARG A 153 16.16 -18.07 8.25
CA ARG A 153 15.45 -19.36 8.16
C ARG A 153 13.97 -19.22 7.79
N VAL A 154 13.34 -18.14 8.26
CA VAL A 154 11.94 -17.84 7.92
C VAL A 154 11.82 -17.28 6.50
N CYS A 155 12.71 -16.35 6.13
CA CYS A 155 12.64 -15.61 4.87
C CYS A 155 13.23 -16.36 3.69
N MET A 156 14.35 -17.07 3.90
CA MET A 156 15.12 -17.72 2.83
C MET A 156 14.78 -19.21 2.68
N LYS A 157 13.51 -19.53 2.44
CA LYS A 157 13.03 -20.93 2.33
C LYS A 157 13.81 -21.81 1.34
N ASN A 158 14.49 -21.20 0.36
CA ASN A 158 15.16 -21.89 -0.74
C ASN A 158 16.68 -22.01 -0.56
N LYS A 159 17.27 -21.46 0.49
CA LYS A 159 18.73 -21.53 0.73
C LYS A 159 19.01 -22.19 2.08
N PRO A 160 19.92 -23.17 2.16
CA PRO A 160 20.34 -23.74 3.42
C PRO A 160 21.17 -22.70 4.18
N VAL A 161 20.56 -22.07 5.17
CA VAL A 161 21.19 -20.99 5.98
C VAL A 161 22.44 -21.50 6.70
N SER A 162 22.47 -22.76 7.09
CA SER A 162 23.63 -23.42 7.75
C SER A 162 24.90 -23.50 6.88
N MET A 163 24.79 -23.31 5.55
CA MET A 163 25.94 -23.33 4.64
C MET A 163 26.50 -21.94 4.35
N LEU A 164 25.82 -20.86 4.80
CA LEU A 164 26.24 -19.49 4.55
C LEU A 164 27.29 -19.07 5.58
N THR A 165 28.30 -18.34 5.13
CA THR A 165 29.22 -17.67 6.05
C THR A 165 28.51 -16.48 6.73
N SER A 166 28.97 -16.08 7.90
CA SER A 166 28.41 -14.95 8.65
C SER A 166 28.35 -13.65 7.82
N SER A 167 29.35 -13.45 6.95
CA SER A 167 29.40 -12.27 6.08
C SER A 167 28.38 -12.35 4.93
N GLU A 168 28.17 -13.52 4.35
CA GLU A 168 27.16 -13.75 3.32
C GLU A 168 25.75 -13.62 3.89
N LEU A 169 25.51 -14.21 5.05
CA LEU A 169 24.25 -14.10 5.76
C LEU A 169 23.90 -12.63 6.05
N ARG A 170 24.83 -11.86 6.58
CA ARG A 170 24.63 -10.44 6.87
C ARG A 170 24.34 -9.63 5.61
N ARG A 171 25.10 -9.86 4.54
CA ARG A 171 24.87 -9.21 3.24
C ARG A 171 23.48 -9.53 2.70
N ASP A 172 23.09 -10.80 2.65
CA ASP A 172 21.82 -11.25 2.09
C ASP A 172 20.65 -10.73 2.92
N MET A 173 20.80 -10.67 4.25
CA MET A 173 19.77 -10.13 5.14
C MET A 173 19.61 -8.61 5.01
N ILE A 174 20.68 -7.85 4.86
CA ILE A 174 20.61 -6.39 4.61
C ILE A 174 19.89 -6.12 3.26
N ILE A 175 20.19 -6.92 2.23
CA ILE A 175 19.51 -6.79 0.93
C ILE A 175 18.02 -7.14 1.06
N TRP A 176 17.70 -8.20 1.81
CA TRP A 176 16.31 -8.60 2.01
C TRP A 176 15.52 -7.58 2.83
N ALA A 177 16.09 -7.04 3.91
CA ALA A 177 15.51 -5.99 4.73
C ALA A 177 15.22 -4.71 3.91
N LYS A 178 16.11 -4.34 2.98
CA LYS A 178 15.89 -3.23 2.05
C LYS A 178 14.65 -3.46 1.18
N ASN A 179 14.47 -4.69 0.66
CA ASN A 179 13.38 -5.00 -0.27
C ASN A 179 12.04 -5.22 0.43
N ASN A 180 12.06 -5.66 1.70
CA ASN A 180 10.88 -6.00 2.49
C ASN A 180 10.97 -5.39 3.90
N PRO A 181 10.98 -4.04 4.04
CA PRO A 181 11.24 -3.40 5.32
C PRO A 181 10.16 -3.69 6.36
N GLU A 182 8.89 -3.65 5.98
CA GLU A 182 7.77 -3.89 6.90
C GLU A 182 7.77 -5.35 7.41
N GLU A 183 7.99 -6.31 6.51
CA GLU A 183 8.03 -7.73 6.86
C GLU A 183 9.22 -8.02 7.79
N PHE A 184 10.39 -7.42 7.52
CA PHE A 184 11.56 -7.53 8.36
C PHE A 184 11.30 -7.01 9.78
N MET A 185 10.72 -5.81 9.91
CA MET A 185 10.41 -5.23 11.22
C MET A 185 9.34 -6.02 11.99
N ASN A 186 8.37 -6.61 11.30
CA ASN A 186 7.38 -7.48 11.92
C ASN A 186 8.01 -8.76 12.47
N LEU A 187 8.93 -9.38 11.72
CA LEU A 187 9.67 -10.57 12.18
C LEU A 187 10.59 -10.26 13.36
N LEU A 188 11.16 -9.07 13.39
CA LEU A 188 12.04 -8.64 14.50
C LEU A 188 11.27 -8.55 15.82
N ASN A 189 9.99 -8.20 15.77
CA ASN A 189 9.12 -8.11 16.94
C ASN A 189 8.46 -9.46 17.32
N ASP A 190 8.71 -10.54 16.57
CA ASP A 190 8.15 -11.86 16.89
C ASP A 190 8.95 -12.55 18.00
N GLU A 191 8.39 -12.62 19.21
CA GLU A 191 8.99 -13.26 20.38
C GLU A 191 9.27 -14.76 20.15
N ASN A 192 8.51 -15.42 19.28
CA ASN A 192 8.65 -16.86 19.01
C ASN A 192 9.80 -17.15 18.06
N LEU A 193 10.32 -16.15 17.35
CA LEU A 193 11.36 -16.34 16.34
C LEU A 193 12.63 -16.96 16.96
N LYS A 194 13.07 -16.49 18.11
CA LYS A 194 14.24 -17.02 18.82
C LYS A 194 14.03 -18.47 19.24
N LEU A 195 12.86 -18.81 19.74
CA LEU A 195 12.52 -20.18 20.15
C LEU A 195 12.51 -21.14 18.95
N ARG A 196 11.94 -20.71 17.82
CA ARG A 196 11.94 -21.48 16.57
C ARG A 196 13.38 -21.74 16.09
N ASN A 197 14.25 -20.74 16.13
CA ASN A 197 15.64 -20.91 15.74
C ASN A 197 16.38 -21.93 16.60
N ILE A 198 16.20 -21.88 17.92
CA ILE A 198 16.80 -22.84 18.87
C ILE A 198 16.31 -24.27 18.54
N ALA A 199 15.02 -24.45 18.29
CA ALA A 199 14.45 -25.74 17.92
C ALA A 199 15.05 -26.30 16.63
N VAL A 200 15.18 -25.47 15.58
CA VAL A 200 15.79 -25.87 14.31
C VAL A 200 17.27 -26.19 14.48
N LYS A 201 18.04 -25.38 15.22
CA LYS A 201 19.45 -25.67 15.55
C LYS A 201 19.61 -27.00 16.30
N ALA A 202 18.72 -27.29 17.24
CA ALA A 202 18.74 -28.56 17.96
C ALA A 202 18.50 -29.77 17.05
N ILE A 203 17.68 -29.63 16.00
CA ILE A 203 17.48 -30.66 14.98
C ILE A 203 18.73 -30.81 14.09
N GLU A 204 19.31 -29.69 13.63
CA GLU A 204 20.53 -29.71 12.79
C GLU A 204 21.74 -30.29 13.52
N MET A 205 21.88 -30.00 14.82
CA MET A 205 22.92 -30.57 15.68
C MET A 205 22.66 -32.01 16.10
N ASN A 206 21.61 -32.65 15.58
CA ASN A 206 21.18 -34.01 15.94
C ASN A 206 20.92 -34.19 17.44
N VAL A 207 20.49 -33.16 18.14
CA VAL A 207 20.01 -33.26 19.52
C VAL A 207 18.56 -33.72 19.55
N LEU A 208 17.76 -33.19 18.60
CA LEU A 208 16.37 -33.56 18.39
C LEU A 208 16.23 -34.30 17.07
N HIS A 209 15.26 -35.22 17.00
CA HIS A 209 14.91 -35.96 15.82
C HIS A 209 13.40 -35.90 15.60
N ILE A 210 12.98 -35.58 14.38
CA ILE A 210 11.58 -35.63 13.96
C ILE A 210 11.32 -36.97 13.32
N LYS A 211 10.29 -37.72 13.79
CA LYS A 211 9.90 -38.98 13.18
C LYS A 211 9.30 -38.77 11.78
N ALA A 212 9.20 -39.86 11.03
CA ALA A 212 8.65 -39.85 9.67
C ALA A 212 7.19 -39.41 9.56
N ASP A 213 6.47 -39.30 10.69
CA ASP A 213 5.13 -38.74 10.78
C ASP A 213 5.10 -37.20 10.73
N ASN A 214 6.27 -36.54 10.75
CA ASN A 214 6.46 -35.08 10.81
C ASN A 214 5.73 -34.39 11.98
N ARG A 215 5.37 -35.14 13.03
CA ARG A 215 4.58 -34.69 14.17
C ARG A 215 5.21 -35.00 15.52
N THR A 216 5.98 -36.06 15.56
CA THR A 216 6.59 -36.55 16.81
C THR A 216 8.04 -36.13 16.91
N VAL A 217 8.38 -35.35 17.93
CA VAL A 217 9.74 -34.94 18.28
C VAL A 217 10.30 -35.89 19.35
N THR A 218 11.49 -36.40 19.13
CA THR A 218 12.20 -37.32 20.04
C THR A 218 13.63 -36.87 20.27
N TRP A 219 14.27 -37.36 21.33
CA TRP A 219 15.72 -37.21 21.49
C TRP A 219 16.44 -38.03 20.41
N ALA A 220 17.51 -37.50 19.85
CA ALA A 220 18.29 -38.24 18.84
C ALA A 220 18.96 -39.48 19.40
N ASP A 221 19.44 -39.40 20.63
CA ASP A 221 20.09 -40.52 21.34
C ASP A 221 19.08 -41.61 21.70
N ASN A 222 17.85 -41.25 22.02
CA ASN A 222 16.80 -42.19 22.44
C ASN A 222 15.49 -41.97 21.67
N LYS A 223 15.42 -42.50 20.43
CA LYS A 223 14.28 -42.39 19.53
C LYS A 223 12.97 -43.01 20.06
N LYS A 224 13.03 -43.76 21.17
CA LYS A 224 11.86 -44.33 21.83
C LYS A 224 11.17 -43.32 22.77
N LYS A 225 11.91 -42.33 23.26
CA LYS A 225 11.39 -41.34 24.21
C LYS A 225 10.84 -40.12 23.43
N ASN A 226 9.52 -40.05 23.33
CA ASN A 226 8.86 -38.90 22.76
C ASN A 226 8.96 -37.71 23.70
N ILE A 227 9.26 -36.53 23.16
CA ILE A 227 9.27 -35.24 23.86
C ILE A 227 7.91 -34.56 23.67
N MET A 228 7.49 -34.47 22.42
CA MET A 228 6.27 -33.76 22.04
C MET A 228 5.63 -34.42 20.82
N VAL A 229 4.31 -34.31 20.72
CA VAL A 229 3.55 -34.70 19.53
C VAL A 229 2.64 -33.54 19.17
N THR A 230 2.77 -33.00 17.95
CA THR A 230 1.91 -31.91 17.48
C THR A 230 0.51 -32.41 17.15
N PRO A 231 -0.54 -31.58 17.32
CA PRO A 231 -1.91 -31.90 16.94
C PRO A 231 -2.08 -32.29 15.48
N PHE A 232 -3.19 -32.93 15.14
CA PHE A 232 -3.47 -33.33 13.77
C PHE A 232 -3.71 -32.10 12.90
N GLY A 233 -2.99 -31.95 11.80
CA GLY A 233 -3.08 -30.81 10.88
C GLY A 233 -2.05 -29.71 11.10
N GLU A 234 -1.27 -29.77 12.20
CA GLU A 234 -0.16 -28.85 12.45
C GLU A 234 1.17 -29.49 12.13
N ASN A 235 2.14 -28.70 11.68
CA ASN A 235 3.50 -29.13 11.39
C ASN A 235 4.42 -28.73 12.56
N VAL A 236 5.48 -29.52 12.84
CA VAL A 236 6.49 -29.22 13.87
C VAL A 236 7.20 -27.89 13.62
N TYR A 237 7.15 -27.38 12.39
CA TYR A 237 7.78 -26.11 11.98
C TYR A 237 6.81 -24.90 11.97
N SER A 238 5.54 -25.07 12.29
CA SER A 238 4.53 -23.99 12.37
C SER A 238 4.54 -23.31 13.80
#